data_3b124a491dccb2148299a28e5345b755
#
_entry.id   3b124a491dccb2148299a28e5345b755
#
_cell.length_a   1.000
_cell.length_b   1.000
_cell.length_c   1.000
_cell.angle_alpha   90.00
_cell.angle_beta   90.00
_cell.angle_gamma   90.00
#
_symmetry.space_group_name_H-M   'P 1'
#
loop_
_entity.id
_entity.type
_entity.pdbx_description
1 polymer ?
#
loop_
_entity_poly.entity_id
_entity_poly.type
_entity_poly.pdbx_seq_one_letter_code
_entity_poly.pdbx_strand_id
1 'polypeptide(L)'
;MSAPSSAIESVLVENRVFPPPAAFTAQANVKPAEAAAMLAKAEADHAGFWGDLASEHLIWAKPFTQSLDDSNAPFFKWFADGELNASYNCLDRHISTPTEDKVAIIFEADDGKERKLAFDEAATKYEV
;
A
#
# COMPACT_ATOMS: atom_id res chain seq x y z
N MET A 1 -21.85 48.38 -5.94
CA MET A 1 -21.52 47.36 -4.94
C MET A 1 -20.85 46.22 -5.68
N SER A 2 -19.51 46.17 -5.61
CA SER A 2 -18.76 45.05 -6.21
C SER A 2 -18.87 43.86 -5.27
N ALA A 3 -19.29 42.70 -5.84
CA ALA A 3 -19.24 41.44 -5.11
C ALA A 3 -17.78 41.10 -4.77
N PRO A 4 -17.48 40.62 -3.57
CA PRO A 4 -16.13 40.21 -3.25
C PRO A 4 -15.73 39.02 -4.16
N SER A 5 -14.57 39.10 -4.79
CA SER A 5 -14.00 37.98 -5.56
C SER A 5 -13.48 36.93 -4.59
N SER A 6 -14.35 36.03 -4.16
CA SER A 6 -14.04 34.98 -3.19
C SER A 6 -13.34 33.73 -3.81
N ALA A 7 -13.05 33.78 -5.11
CA ALA A 7 -12.58 32.59 -5.82
C ALA A 7 -11.15 32.14 -5.44
N ILE A 8 -10.28 33.05 -5.00
CA ILE A 8 -8.89 32.70 -4.67
C ILE A 8 -8.73 32.34 -3.20
N GLU A 9 -9.51 32.94 -2.30
CA GLU A 9 -9.43 32.68 -0.86
C GLU A 9 -9.95 31.29 -0.48
N SER A 10 -10.90 30.73 -1.25
CA SER A 10 -11.45 29.40 -0.99
C SER A 10 -10.48 28.24 -1.30
N VAL A 11 -9.41 28.50 -2.06
CA VAL A 11 -8.38 27.51 -2.42
C VAL A 11 -7.33 27.36 -1.32
N LEU A 12 -7.16 28.38 -0.48
CA LEU A 12 -6.11 28.39 0.57
C LEU A 12 -6.57 27.77 1.89
N VAL A 13 -7.88 27.68 2.14
CA VAL A 13 -8.44 27.08 3.36
C VAL A 13 -9.57 26.13 2.98
N GLU A 14 -9.23 24.86 2.87
CA GLU A 14 -10.20 23.79 2.56
C GLU A 14 -10.62 23.07 3.84
N ASN A 15 -11.87 23.26 4.24
CA ASN A 15 -12.46 22.66 5.45
C ASN A 15 -13.53 21.60 5.11
N ARG A 16 -13.75 21.29 3.84
CA ARG A 16 -14.74 20.28 3.45
C ARG A 16 -14.23 18.89 3.76
N VAL A 17 -15.08 18.07 4.35
CA VAL A 17 -14.83 16.67 4.59
C VAL A 17 -15.73 15.84 3.68
N PHE A 18 -15.14 14.93 2.93
CA PHE A 18 -15.83 14.05 2.00
C PHE A 18 -15.84 12.63 2.58
N PRO A 19 -16.89 12.23 3.34
CA PRO A 19 -16.96 10.89 3.89
C PRO A 19 -17.11 9.86 2.75
N PRO A 20 -16.53 8.66 2.89
CA PRO A 20 -16.68 7.62 1.89
C PRO A 20 -18.16 7.16 1.81
N PRO A 21 -18.66 6.76 0.62
CA PRO A 21 -19.99 6.20 0.48
C PRO A 21 -20.18 4.97 1.37
N ALA A 22 -21.38 4.83 1.97
CA ALA A 22 -21.69 3.71 2.88
C ALA A 22 -21.49 2.33 2.24
N ALA A 23 -21.84 2.19 0.94
CA ALA A 23 -21.65 0.94 0.20
C ALA A 23 -20.15 0.57 0.06
N PHE A 24 -19.29 1.56 -0.16
CA PHE A 24 -17.84 1.36 -0.19
C PHE A 24 -17.31 0.94 1.19
N THR A 25 -17.68 1.66 2.24
CA THR A 25 -17.27 1.34 3.62
C THR A 25 -17.72 -0.05 4.04
N ALA A 26 -18.93 -0.49 3.63
CA ALA A 26 -19.43 -1.82 3.94
C ALA A 26 -18.59 -2.96 3.34
N GLN A 27 -17.95 -2.72 2.18
CA GLN A 27 -17.11 -3.70 1.47
C GLN A 27 -15.61 -3.55 1.76
N ALA A 28 -15.20 -2.51 2.47
CA ALA A 28 -13.79 -2.27 2.79
C ALA A 28 -13.21 -3.41 3.63
N ASN A 29 -11.99 -3.84 3.33
CA ASN A 29 -11.28 -4.89 4.09
C ASN A 29 -10.96 -4.43 5.51
N VAL A 30 -10.63 -3.15 5.68
CA VAL A 30 -10.39 -2.53 6.99
C VAL A 30 -11.52 -1.55 7.29
N LYS A 31 -12.19 -1.72 8.41
CA LYS A 31 -13.28 -0.85 8.86
C LYS A 31 -12.73 0.39 9.57
N PRO A 32 -13.49 1.50 9.67
CA PRO A 32 -13.01 2.72 10.31
C PRO A 32 -12.50 2.53 11.75
N ALA A 33 -13.14 1.70 12.55
CA ALA A 33 -12.71 1.42 13.91
C ALA A 33 -11.39 0.62 13.95
N GLU A 34 -11.20 -0.32 13.03
CA GLU A 34 -9.95 -1.08 12.89
C GLU A 34 -8.81 -0.18 12.41
N ALA A 35 -9.07 0.68 11.42
CA ALA A 35 -8.10 1.66 10.96
C ALA A 35 -7.65 2.60 12.08
N ALA A 36 -8.58 3.07 12.92
CA ALA A 36 -8.27 3.91 14.06
C ALA A 36 -7.41 3.16 15.11
N ALA A 37 -7.72 1.88 15.36
CA ALA A 37 -6.94 1.04 16.28
C ALA A 37 -5.52 0.76 15.74
N MET A 38 -5.38 0.49 14.44
CA MET A 38 -4.07 0.32 13.78
C MET A 38 -3.24 1.59 13.86
N LEU A 39 -3.85 2.76 13.62
CA LEU A 39 -3.16 4.05 13.73
C LEU A 39 -2.66 4.30 15.16
N ALA A 40 -3.51 4.08 16.17
CA ALA A 40 -3.13 4.23 17.57
C ALA A 40 -1.98 3.26 17.96
N LYS A 41 -2.00 2.02 17.45
CA LYS A 41 -0.91 1.05 17.66
C LYS A 41 0.40 1.54 17.02
N ALA A 42 0.33 2.07 15.80
CA ALA A 42 1.49 2.61 15.08
C ALA A 42 2.06 3.87 15.77
N GLU A 43 1.21 4.71 16.35
CA GLU A 43 1.63 5.87 17.13
C GLU A 43 2.31 5.49 18.46
N ALA A 44 1.84 4.42 19.11
CA ALA A 44 2.39 3.94 20.37
C ALA A 44 3.74 3.25 20.21
N ASP A 45 3.92 2.44 19.15
CA ASP A 45 5.16 1.73 18.82
C ASP A 45 5.32 1.62 17.30
N HIS A 46 5.94 2.63 16.72
CA HIS A 46 6.11 2.72 15.27
C HIS A 46 6.94 1.57 14.70
N ALA A 47 8.09 1.28 15.29
CA ALA A 47 8.99 0.24 14.80
C ALA A 47 8.40 -1.17 14.96
N GLY A 48 7.77 -1.44 16.10
CA GLY A 48 7.11 -2.72 16.37
C GLY A 48 5.90 -2.93 15.47
N PHE A 49 5.06 -1.90 15.24
CA PHE A 49 3.91 -1.98 14.35
C PHE A 49 4.28 -2.40 12.93
N TRP A 50 5.29 -1.75 12.34
CA TRP A 50 5.73 -2.10 10.98
C TRP A 50 6.49 -3.43 10.93
N GLY A 51 7.19 -3.78 12.02
CA GLY A 51 7.83 -5.09 12.17
C GLY A 51 6.81 -6.23 12.17
N ASP A 52 5.73 -6.10 12.95
CA ASP A 52 4.63 -7.06 13.00
C ASP A 52 3.98 -7.23 11.62
N LEU A 53 3.62 -6.12 10.95
CA LEU A 53 3.03 -6.16 9.61
C LEU A 53 3.96 -6.81 8.58
N ALA A 54 5.24 -6.47 8.59
CA ALA A 54 6.21 -7.04 7.68
C ALA A 54 6.41 -8.54 7.89
N SER A 55 6.35 -9.00 9.15
CA SER A 55 6.44 -10.42 9.48
C SER A 55 5.18 -11.20 9.10
N GLU A 56 4.00 -10.58 9.22
CA GLU A 56 2.71 -11.20 8.91
C GLU A 56 2.45 -11.27 7.39
N HIS A 57 2.78 -10.21 6.66
CA HIS A 57 2.34 -10.04 5.27
C HIS A 57 3.40 -10.34 4.22
N LEU A 58 4.69 -10.38 4.60
CA LEU A 58 5.79 -10.65 3.67
C LEU A 58 6.41 -12.02 3.93
N ILE A 59 6.81 -12.68 2.85
CA ILE A 59 7.57 -13.93 2.89
C ILE A 59 9.05 -13.57 2.76
N TRP A 60 9.78 -13.86 3.84
CA TRP A 60 11.20 -13.57 3.97
C TRP A 60 12.05 -14.80 3.66
N ALA A 61 13.06 -14.66 2.81
CA ALA A 61 14.11 -15.66 2.63
C ALA A 61 15.00 -15.73 3.87
N LYS A 62 15.27 -14.57 4.47
CA LYS A 62 15.94 -14.43 5.75
C LYS A 62 15.17 -13.40 6.59
N PRO A 63 14.51 -13.79 7.68
CA PRO A 63 13.83 -12.84 8.56
C PRO A 63 14.78 -11.77 9.09
N PHE A 64 14.28 -10.55 9.25
CA PHE A 64 15.01 -9.48 9.92
C PHE A 64 15.04 -9.67 11.42
N THR A 65 16.04 -9.11 12.11
CA THR A 65 16.16 -9.11 13.58
C THR A 65 15.82 -7.74 14.17
N GLN A 66 15.96 -6.68 13.38
CA GLN A 66 15.65 -5.31 13.79
C GLN A 66 14.74 -4.65 12.73
N SER A 67 13.58 -4.14 13.17
CA SER A 67 12.63 -3.49 12.27
C SER A 67 13.16 -2.15 11.75
N LEU A 68 13.69 -1.31 12.65
CA LEU A 68 14.17 0.04 12.33
C LEU A 68 15.52 0.29 12.99
N ASP A 69 16.51 0.75 12.21
CA ASP A 69 17.75 1.35 12.69
C ASP A 69 17.69 2.86 12.44
N ASP A 70 17.56 3.64 13.49
CA ASP A 70 17.51 5.10 13.53
C ASP A 70 18.79 5.73 14.11
N SER A 71 19.83 4.93 14.35
CA SER A 71 21.08 5.36 14.95
C SER A 71 21.83 6.44 14.15
N ASN A 72 21.56 6.56 12.85
CA ASN A 72 22.17 7.55 11.97
C ASN A 72 21.10 8.48 11.34
N ALA A 73 20.14 8.96 12.12
CA ALA A 73 19.12 9.90 11.63
C ALA A 73 19.75 11.12 10.92
N PRO A 74 19.18 11.60 9.81
CA PRO A 74 17.90 11.22 9.21
C PRO A 74 17.97 10.02 8.22
N PHE A 75 19.07 9.29 8.16
CA PHE A 75 19.29 8.17 7.24
C PHE A 75 18.82 6.86 7.90
N PHE A 76 17.50 6.68 7.95
CA PHE A 76 16.85 5.52 8.53
C PHE A 76 17.03 4.27 7.68
N LYS A 77 17.17 3.09 8.32
CA LYS A 77 17.20 1.80 7.64
C LYS A 77 16.12 0.90 8.20
N TRP A 78 15.25 0.40 7.33
CA TRP A 78 14.23 -0.56 7.67
C TRP A 78 14.67 -1.96 7.26
N PHE A 79 14.49 -2.93 8.17
CA PHE A 79 14.72 -4.36 7.90
C PHE A 79 16.10 -4.65 7.29
N ALA A 80 17.13 -3.95 7.74
CA ALA A 80 18.45 -3.89 7.09
C ALA A 80 19.16 -5.24 6.97
N ASP A 81 18.87 -6.19 7.86
CA ASP A 81 19.45 -7.54 7.92
C ASP A 81 18.51 -8.64 7.37
N GLY A 82 17.30 -8.26 6.94
CA GLY A 82 16.35 -9.15 6.29
C GLY A 82 16.60 -9.29 4.79
N GLU A 83 16.20 -10.43 4.23
CA GLU A 83 16.29 -10.70 2.80
C GLU A 83 14.95 -11.23 2.28
N LEU A 84 14.43 -10.65 1.22
CA LEU A 84 13.22 -11.11 0.53
C LEU A 84 13.35 -10.92 -0.98
N ASN A 85 12.55 -11.70 -1.72
CA ASN A 85 12.35 -11.46 -3.14
C ASN A 85 11.04 -10.66 -3.33
N ALA A 86 11.14 -9.46 -3.89
CA ALA A 86 9.99 -8.59 -4.12
C ALA A 86 9.05 -9.15 -5.19
N SER A 87 9.59 -9.70 -6.28
CA SER A 87 8.81 -10.36 -7.34
C SER A 87 8.01 -11.52 -6.77
N TYR A 88 8.67 -12.40 -6.01
CA TYR A 88 8.00 -13.51 -5.33
C TYR A 88 6.83 -13.03 -4.46
N ASN A 89 7.05 -12.00 -3.65
CA ASN A 89 6.01 -11.47 -2.77
C ASN A 89 4.85 -10.80 -3.52
N CYS A 90 5.13 -10.19 -4.68
CA CYS A 90 4.11 -9.49 -5.47
C CYS A 90 3.35 -10.41 -6.43
N LEU A 91 3.99 -11.43 -6.98
CA LEU A 91 3.48 -12.25 -8.07
C LEU A 91 3.43 -13.74 -7.72
N ASP A 92 4.60 -14.38 -7.57
CA ASP A 92 4.72 -15.84 -7.54
C ASP A 92 3.95 -16.50 -6.38
N ARG A 93 3.91 -15.86 -5.21
CA ARG A 93 3.15 -16.35 -4.04
C ARG A 93 1.64 -16.46 -4.30
N HIS A 94 1.14 -15.84 -5.35
CA HIS A 94 -0.28 -15.86 -5.72
C HIS A 94 -0.62 -16.95 -6.74
N ILE A 95 0.39 -17.55 -7.36
CA ILE A 95 0.21 -18.70 -8.26
C ILE A 95 -0.32 -19.88 -7.44
N SER A 96 -1.19 -20.68 -8.05
CA SER A 96 -1.90 -21.80 -7.39
C SER A 96 -2.80 -21.37 -6.21
N THR A 97 -3.23 -20.11 -6.20
CA THR A 97 -4.23 -19.59 -5.28
C THR A 97 -5.44 -19.06 -6.07
N PRO A 98 -6.61 -18.79 -5.43
CA PRO A 98 -7.75 -18.18 -6.13
C PRO A 98 -7.48 -16.76 -6.69
N THR A 99 -6.28 -16.28 -6.56
CA THR A 99 -5.85 -14.96 -7.05
C THR A 99 -5.11 -15.06 -8.39
N GLU A 100 -4.64 -16.25 -8.80
CA GLU A 100 -3.82 -16.41 -10.01
C GLU A 100 -4.50 -15.90 -11.29
N ASP A 101 -5.81 -16.14 -11.42
CA ASP A 101 -6.61 -15.69 -12.57
C ASP A 101 -7.03 -14.21 -12.52
N LYS A 102 -6.75 -13.52 -11.41
CA LYS A 102 -7.10 -12.10 -11.29
C LYS A 102 -6.13 -11.25 -12.11
N VAL A 103 -6.67 -10.17 -12.69
CA VAL A 103 -5.85 -9.19 -13.40
C VAL A 103 -4.90 -8.52 -12.42
N ALA A 104 -3.60 -8.73 -12.63
CA ALA A 104 -2.51 -8.13 -11.86
C ALA A 104 -2.08 -6.79 -12.45
N ILE A 105 -2.06 -6.69 -13.79
CA ILE A 105 -1.57 -5.50 -14.50
C ILE A 105 -2.57 -5.14 -15.59
N ILE A 106 -2.94 -3.87 -15.63
CA ILE A 106 -3.67 -3.27 -16.75
C ILE A 106 -2.73 -2.24 -17.38
N PHE A 107 -2.35 -2.48 -18.64
CA PHE A 107 -1.54 -1.56 -19.41
C PHE A 107 -2.42 -0.91 -20.48
N GLU A 108 -2.38 0.41 -20.55
CA GLU A 108 -3.01 1.21 -21.60
C GLU A 108 -1.93 1.98 -22.36
N ALA A 109 -1.89 1.81 -23.68
CA ALA A 109 -0.96 2.50 -24.54
C ALA A 109 -1.52 3.86 -24.99
N ASP A 110 -0.65 4.75 -25.49
CA ASP A 110 -1.03 6.10 -25.98
C ASP A 110 -2.06 6.07 -27.11
N ASP A 111 -2.16 4.95 -27.84
CA ASP A 111 -3.16 4.72 -28.89
C ASP A 111 -4.50 4.20 -28.33
N GLY A 112 -4.66 4.13 -27.02
CA GLY A 112 -5.85 3.66 -26.32
C GLY A 112 -6.02 2.14 -26.29
N LYS A 113 -5.01 1.36 -26.74
CA LYS A 113 -5.06 -0.10 -26.63
C LYS A 113 -4.78 -0.54 -25.20
N GLU A 114 -5.70 -1.32 -24.67
CA GLU A 114 -5.60 -1.91 -23.35
C GLU A 114 -5.09 -3.36 -23.44
N ARG A 115 -4.20 -3.73 -22.52
CA ARG A 115 -3.75 -5.11 -22.29
C ARG A 115 -3.86 -5.45 -20.82
N LYS A 116 -4.50 -6.58 -20.54
CA LYS A 116 -4.62 -7.15 -19.19
C LYS A 116 -3.72 -8.38 -19.07
N LEU A 117 -3.03 -8.49 -17.95
CA LEU A 117 -2.22 -9.65 -17.58
C LEU A 117 -2.71 -10.16 -16.23
N ALA A 118 -3.00 -11.45 -16.13
CA ALA A 118 -3.28 -12.10 -14.85
C ALA A 118 -1.98 -12.35 -14.06
N PHE A 119 -2.07 -12.80 -12.80
CA PHE A 119 -0.90 -13.00 -11.95
C PHE A 119 0.03 -14.08 -12.50
N ASP A 120 -0.49 -15.18 -13.03
CA ASP A 120 0.27 -16.26 -13.65
C ASP A 120 1.05 -15.78 -14.90
N GLU A 121 0.40 -15.02 -15.78
CA GLU A 121 1.04 -14.42 -16.96
C GLU A 121 2.10 -13.38 -16.57
N ALA A 122 1.83 -12.59 -15.51
CA ALA A 122 2.78 -11.58 -15.04
C ALA A 122 4.03 -12.23 -14.43
N ALA A 123 3.89 -13.26 -13.62
CA ALA A 123 4.99 -14.03 -13.05
C ALA A 123 5.88 -14.65 -14.13
N THR A 124 5.30 -15.36 -15.09
CA THR A 124 6.05 -16.00 -16.20
C THR A 124 6.81 -15.00 -17.07
N LYS A 125 6.30 -13.78 -17.22
CA LYS A 125 6.86 -12.78 -18.13
C LYS A 125 7.97 -11.94 -17.52
N TYR A 126 8.02 -11.84 -16.19
CA TYR A 126 8.96 -11.02 -15.42
C TYR A 126 9.88 -11.86 -14.53
N GLU A 127 9.98 -13.18 -14.77
CA GLU A 127 11.07 -13.99 -14.22
C GLU A 127 12.41 -13.42 -14.71
N VAL A 128 13.23 -12.96 -13.77
CA VAL A 128 14.60 -12.49 -14.00
C VAL A 128 15.55 -13.57 -13.49
#